data_adcc49281c612f750a890caab59f2e3b
#
_entry.id   adcc49281c612f750a890caab59f2e3b
#
_cell.length_a   1.000
_cell.length_b   1.000
_cell.length_c   1.000
_cell.angle_alpha   90.00
_cell.angle_beta   90.00
_cell.angle_gamma   90.00
#
_symmetry.space_group_name_H-M   'P 1'
#
loop_
_entity.id
_entity.type
_entity.pdbx_description
1 polymer ?
#
loop_
_entity_poly.entity_id
_entity_poly.type
_entity_poly.pdbx_seq_one_letter_code
_entity_poly.pdbx_strand_id
1 'polypeptide(L)'
;LIKNTTELYIHNILFILQYYKIGGVQTVTHVLSNKFVQEGHNCNVLTLTPSKGEEIHPILNSRIGVSVIDSHTLSTKEAIIQLRNFLIDKNVDVIINQSGHLFRTTALIKNASKDLNIKIISVLHNTPSFGLKFRYKHNITGKLKYYKNILKLAYSYRKVYKNSDLYILLSESFISEFEKISRLKNLKKIRLISNPITIANEDFIYNFERKEKQIIFVGRLEYTQKRIERILNVWGKIQSEYKDWELTIVGDGPDILRLKNITENKNIQSVKFVGFQNPKSFYEKASILLLTSDYEGFPLTITESMNFGVIPIVYGSYSAAYDIISDNYSGMISKPNNGFDEEDFTNKLKMLLSSVTKRKDFSLNALNDSRRFLLNNIYEKWEKIL
;
A
#
# COMPACT_ATOMS: atom_id res chain seq x y z
N LEU A 1 40.72 -13.97 7.66
CA LEU A 1 39.32 -13.46 7.67
C LEU A 1 39.33 -11.97 7.99
N ILE A 2 39.54 -11.16 6.96
CA ILE A 2 39.48 -9.69 7.05
C ILE A 2 37.98 -9.37 6.88
N LYS A 3 37.28 -9.02 7.98
CA LYS A 3 36.02 -8.33 7.92
C LYS A 3 36.30 -6.93 7.34
N ASN A 4 35.99 -6.71 6.08
CA ASN A 4 35.83 -5.37 5.56
C ASN A 4 34.70 -4.71 6.36
N THR A 5 35.02 -3.95 7.37
CA THR A 5 34.14 -2.97 7.99
C THR A 5 34.01 -1.81 6.99
N THR A 6 33.08 -1.91 6.05
CA THR A 6 32.54 -0.71 5.42
C THR A 6 31.97 0.13 6.56
N GLU A 7 32.61 1.26 6.86
CA GLU A 7 32.03 2.25 7.76
C GLU A 7 30.61 2.56 7.22
N LEU A 8 29.60 2.20 7.99
CA LEU A 8 28.21 2.52 7.67
C LEU A 8 28.08 4.05 7.70
N TYR A 9 27.87 4.63 6.52
CA TYR A 9 27.64 6.08 6.45
C TYR A 9 26.28 6.40 7.09
N ILE A 10 26.28 7.21 8.14
CA ILE A 10 25.08 7.60 8.88
C ILE A 10 24.38 8.74 8.11
N HIS A 11 23.19 8.46 7.59
CA HIS A 11 22.36 9.45 6.92
C HIS A 11 21.41 10.17 7.86
N ASN A 12 21.16 11.47 7.57
CA ASN A 12 20.10 12.27 8.19
C ASN A 12 18.91 12.30 7.22
N ILE A 13 17.95 11.41 7.43
CA ILE A 13 16.86 11.13 6.52
C ILE A 13 15.61 11.91 6.93
N LEU A 14 14.99 12.61 5.96
CA LEU A 14 13.72 13.28 6.15
C LEU A 14 12.62 12.63 5.29
N PHE A 15 11.61 12.03 5.94
CA PHE A 15 10.38 11.61 5.27
C PHE A 15 9.41 12.79 5.16
N ILE A 16 8.91 13.10 3.96
CA ILE A 16 7.92 14.14 3.74
C ILE A 16 6.60 13.54 3.26
N LEU A 17 5.52 13.80 4.01
CA LEU A 17 4.14 13.39 3.73
C LEU A 17 3.22 14.60 3.57
N GLN A 18 2.03 14.41 2.97
CA GLN A 18 1.01 15.45 2.96
C GLN A 18 0.38 15.63 4.35
N TYR A 19 0.04 14.53 5.00
CA TYR A 19 -0.58 14.50 6.33
C TYR A 19 -0.19 13.20 7.04
N TYR A 20 -0.35 13.19 8.37
CA TYR A 20 -0.04 12.03 9.20
C TYR A 20 -1.33 11.47 9.81
N LYS A 21 -2.05 10.68 9.00
CA LYS A 21 -3.27 9.97 9.37
C LYS A 21 -3.03 8.47 9.30
N ILE A 22 -3.91 7.66 9.90
CA ILE A 22 -3.84 6.19 9.73
C ILE A 22 -4.08 5.84 8.24
N GLY A 23 -3.12 5.15 7.65
CA GLY A 23 -3.18 4.74 6.25
C GLY A 23 -1.92 4.01 5.79
N GLY A 24 -1.99 3.33 4.64
CA GLY A 24 -0.88 2.50 4.15
C GLY A 24 0.45 3.24 3.99
N VAL A 25 0.44 4.48 3.46
CA VAL A 25 1.67 5.29 3.27
C VAL A 25 2.30 5.65 4.61
N GLN A 26 1.48 6.04 5.59
CA GLN A 26 1.92 6.40 6.92
C GLN A 26 2.46 5.17 7.67
N THR A 27 1.79 4.03 7.56
CA THR A 27 2.27 2.76 8.13
C THR A 27 3.62 2.35 7.56
N VAL A 28 3.78 2.42 6.23
CA VAL A 28 5.07 2.14 5.57
C VAL A 28 6.16 3.13 6.02
N THR A 29 5.83 4.43 6.08
CA THR A 29 6.78 5.44 6.58
C THR A 29 7.21 5.15 7.99
N HIS A 30 6.27 4.79 8.86
CA HIS A 30 6.53 4.41 10.25
C HIS A 30 7.49 3.22 10.36
N VAL A 31 7.20 2.14 9.65
CA VAL A 31 8.01 0.92 9.69
C VAL A 31 9.42 1.17 9.13
N LEU A 32 9.53 1.86 8.00
CA LEU A 32 10.82 2.19 7.39
C LEU A 32 11.64 3.16 8.24
N SER A 33 11.05 4.23 8.77
CA SER A 33 11.79 5.19 9.61
C SER A 33 12.31 4.53 10.90
N ASN A 34 11.52 3.66 11.54
CA ASN A 34 11.97 2.87 12.67
C ASN A 34 13.13 1.94 12.29
N LYS A 35 13.06 1.26 11.14
CA LYS A 35 14.13 0.39 10.66
C LYS A 35 15.42 1.17 10.39
N PHE A 36 15.33 2.33 9.71
CA PHE A 36 16.51 3.18 9.49
C PHE A 36 17.16 3.63 10.81
N VAL A 37 16.35 3.97 11.83
CA VAL A 37 16.88 4.33 13.16
C VAL A 37 17.53 3.13 13.86
N GLN A 38 16.98 1.92 13.70
CA GLN A 38 17.59 0.69 14.23
C GLN A 38 18.97 0.40 13.61
N GLU A 39 19.11 0.70 12.32
CA GLU A 39 20.36 0.54 11.56
C GLU A 39 21.34 1.73 11.73
N GLY A 40 21.04 2.67 12.62
CA GLY A 40 21.96 3.75 13.01
C GLY A 40 21.76 5.09 12.30
N HIS A 41 20.83 5.21 11.36
CA HIS A 41 20.52 6.50 10.71
C HIS A 41 19.71 7.43 11.61
N ASN A 42 19.79 8.73 11.35
CA ASN A 42 18.91 9.73 11.97
C ASN A 42 17.68 9.95 11.09
N CYS A 43 16.47 9.89 11.67
CA CYS A 43 15.23 10.06 10.90
C CYS A 43 14.34 11.16 11.47
N ASN A 44 13.75 11.93 10.59
CA ASN A 44 12.68 12.86 10.90
C ASN A 44 11.50 12.64 9.94
N VAL A 45 10.30 12.94 10.42
CA VAL A 45 9.06 12.94 9.62
C VAL A 45 8.49 14.35 9.59
N LEU A 46 8.17 14.85 8.40
CA LEU A 46 7.58 16.16 8.23
C LEU A 46 6.29 16.05 7.41
N THR A 47 5.24 16.70 7.88
CA THR A 47 3.98 16.80 7.15
C THR A 47 3.74 18.20 6.64
N LEU A 48 3.10 18.30 5.47
CA LEU A 48 2.79 19.56 4.81
C LEU A 48 1.36 20.07 5.10
N THR A 49 0.64 19.34 5.92
CA THR A 49 -0.71 19.69 6.36
C THR A 49 -0.88 19.23 7.80
N PRO A 50 -1.40 20.06 8.71
CA PRO A 50 -1.68 19.64 10.07
C PRO A 50 -2.75 18.56 10.11
N SER A 51 -2.58 17.60 11.00
CA SER A 51 -3.59 16.58 11.28
C SER A 51 -4.66 17.21 12.17
N LYS A 52 -5.86 17.44 11.64
CA LYS A 52 -7.00 17.96 12.42
C LYS A 52 -7.59 16.82 13.25
N GLY A 53 -7.25 16.75 14.55
CA GLY A 53 -7.97 15.96 15.55
C GLY A 53 -8.07 14.45 15.35
N GLU A 54 -7.39 13.90 14.35
CA GLU A 54 -7.38 12.46 14.07
C GLU A 54 -6.09 11.84 14.61
N GLU A 55 -6.20 10.64 15.15
CA GLU A 55 -5.12 9.92 15.80
C GLU A 55 -3.84 9.91 14.97
N ILE A 56 -2.79 10.47 15.57
CA ILE A 56 -1.42 10.35 15.07
C ILE A 56 -1.04 8.88 15.23
N HIS A 57 -0.38 8.30 14.25
CA HIS A 57 0.09 6.92 14.30
C HIS A 57 0.92 6.70 15.57
N PRO A 58 0.52 5.82 16.50
CA PRO A 58 0.91 5.92 17.91
C PRO A 58 2.34 5.51 18.23
N ILE A 59 3.14 4.96 17.32
CA ILE A 59 4.42 4.34 17.73
C ILE A 59 5.56 4.67 16.76
N LEU A 60 6.02 5.91 16.76
CA LEU A 60 7.36 6.22 16.29
C LEU A 60 8.37 5.97 17.41
N ASN A 61 9.56 5.49 17.05
CA ASN A 61 10.70 5.47 17.97
C ASN A 61 10.90 6.89 18.52
N SER A 62 11.16 7.02 19.81
CA SER A 62 11.35 8.31 20.49
C SER A 62 12.46 9.19 19.88
N ARG A 63 13.37 8.59 19.10
CA ARG A 63 14.41 9.30 18.34
C ARG A 63 13.93 9.92 17.03
N ILE A 64 12.68 9.65 16.60
CA ILE A 64 12.12 10.21 15.37
C ILE A 64 11.31 11.46 15.67
N GLY A 65 11.82 12.62 15.24
CA GLY A 65 11.10 13.88 15.34
C GLY A 65 9.96 13.95 14.32
N VAL A 66 8.76 14.38 14.76
CA VAL A 66 7.65 14.67 13.87
C VAL A 66 7.39 16.17 13.87
N SER A 67 7.40 16.78 12.68
CA SER A 67 7.20 18.23 12.49
C SER A 67 6.12 18.53 11.45
N VAL A 68 5.54 19.70 11.53
CA VAL A 68 4.51 20.15 10.59
C VAL A 68 4.91 21.51 10.00
N ILE A 69 4.82 21.62 8.67
CA ILE A 69 4.85 22.89 7.95
C ILE A 69 3.53 23.01 7.18
N ASP A 70 2.63 23.86 7.64
CA ASP A 70 1.31 24.00 7.01
C ASP A 70 1.41 24.78 5.69
N SER A 71 1.64 24.04 4.62
CA SER A 71 1.74 24.61 3.27
C SER A 71 0.43 25.12 2.68
N HIS A 72 -0.71 24.98 3.40
CA HIS A 72 -2.01 25.50 2.98
C HIS A 72 -2.29 26.92 3.53
N THR A 73 -1.78 27.22 4.72
CA THR A 73 -1.95 28.55 5.35
C THR A 73 -0.80 29.49 5.02
N LEU A 74 0.38 28.95 4.75
CA LEU A 74 1.56 29.72 4.37
C LEU A 74 1.57 30.05 2.86
N SER A 75 2.14 31.18 2.50
CA SER A 75 2.53 31.42 1.11
C SER A 75 3.61 30.40 0.67
N THR A 76 3.69 30.14 -0.62
CA THR A 76 4.71 29.24 -1.16
C THR A 76 6.13 29.66 -0.75
N LYS A 77 6.41 30.98 -0.68
CA LYS A 77 7.71 31.53 -0.28
C LYS A 77 8.02 31.23 1.19
N GLU A 78 7.06 31.43 2.08
CA GLU A 78 7.21 31.15 3.51
C GLU A 78 7.42 29.65 3.75
N ALA A 79 6.64 28.79 3.09
CA ALA A 79 6.80 27.35 3.18
C ALA A 79 8.18 26.87 2.71
N ILE A 80 8.73 27.48 1.64
CA ILE A 80 10.09 27.20 1.17
C ILE A 80 11.13 27.59 2.22
N ILE A 81 10.98 28.80 2.83
CA ILE A 81 11.93 29.28 3.85
C ILE A 81 11.88 28.37 5.09
N GLN A 82 10.70 28.04 5.58
CA GLN A 82 10.56 27.16 6.75
C GLN A 82 11.15 25.77 6.50
N LEU A 83 10.86 25.18 5.33
CA LEU A 83 11.43 23.89 4.97
C LEU A 83 12.96 23.99 4.85
N ARG A 84 13.50 25.03 4.21
CA ARG A 84 14.95 25.21 4.10
C ARG A 84 15.63 25.32 5.46
N ASN A 85 15.07 26.10 6.36
CA ASN A 85 15.61 26.24 7.72
C ASN A 85 15.59 24.88 8.45
N PHE A 86 14.53 24.10 8.31
CA PHE A 86 14.42 22.76 8.86
C PHE A 86 15.49 21.81 8.28
N LEU A 87 15.73 21.84 6.95
CA LEU A 87 16.74 21.03 6.30
C LEU A 87 18.14 21.33 6.82
N ILE A 88 18.45 22.58 7.04
CA ILE A 88 19.74 23.05 7.57
C ILE A 88 19.88 22.66 9.06
N ASP A 89 18.86 22.95 9.88
CA ASP A 89 18.86 22.65 11.33
C ASP A 89 19.06 21.14 11.62
N LYS A 90 18.43 20.29 10.80
CA LYS A 90 18.53 18.83 10.93
C LYS A 90 19.68 18.20 10.14
N ASN A 91 20.51 18.99 9.47
CA ASN A 91 21.59 18.51 8.60
C ASN A 91 21.12 17.43 7.61
N VAL A 92 19.94 17.59 7.03
CA VAL A 92 19.33 16.57 6.16
C VAL A 92 20.18 16.36 4.92
N ASP A 93 20.52 15.12 4.62
CA ASP A 93 21.24 14.72 3.40
C ASP A 93 20.38 13.87 2.43
N VAL A 94 19.32 13.24 2.94
CA VAL A 94 18.37 12.46 2.12
C VAL A 94 16.93 12.86 2.42
N ILE A 95 16.17 13.19 1.39
CA ILE A 95 14.71 13.40 1.48
C ILE A 95 13.99 12.24 0.80
N ILE A 96 13.11 11.56 1.52
CA ILE A 96 12.18 10.56 0.98
C ILE A 96 10.79 11.20 0.90
N ASN A 97 10.44 11.67 -0.31
CA ASN A 97 9.16 12.28 -0.61
C ASN A 97 8.10 11.20 -0.88
N GLN A 98 7.20 10.97 0.06
CA GLN A 98 6.12 9.99 -0.03
C GLN A 98 4.95 10.42 -0.95
N SER A 99 5.06 11.61 -1.55
CA SER A 99 4.04 12.18 -2.44
C SER A 99 4.49 12.24 -3.90
N GLY A 100 5.06 11.16 -4.42
CA GLY A 100 5.64 11.08 -5.77
C GLY A 100 4.67 11.33 -6.94
N HIS A 101 3.40 11.55 -6.68
CA HIS A 101 2.40 11.97 -7.67
C HIS A 101 2.14 13.48 -7.66
N LEU A 102 2.65 14.25 -6.68
CA LEU A 102 2.37 15.67 -6.49
C LEU A 102 3.57 16.54 -6.89
N PHE A 103 3.50 17.15 -8.07
CA PHE A 103 4.58 18.00 -8.56
C PHE A 103 4.80 19.26 -7.71
N ARG A 104 3.74 19.80 -7.07
CA ARG A 104 3.84 20.99 -6.19
C ARG A 104 4.70 20.69 -4.96
N THR A 105 4.47 19.55 -4.32
CA THR A 105 5.28 19.08 -3.19
C THR A 105 6.74 18.91 -3.60
N THR A 106 6.99 18.23 -4.71
CA THR A 106 8.37 18.05 -5.19
C THR A 106 9.04 19.36 -5.60
N ALA A 107 8.29 20.32 -6.14
CA ALA A 107 8.79 21.66 -6.44
C ALA A 107 9.14 22.44 -5.17
N LEU A 108 8.30 22.36 -4.13
CA LEU A 108 8.58 22.93 -2.81
C LEU A 108 9.90 22.38 -2.25
N ILE A 109 10.04 21.04 -2.24
CA ILE A 109 11.24 20.35 -1.76
C ILE A 109 12.47 20.81 -2.56
N LYS A 110 12.40 20.81 -3.90
CA LYS A 110 13.53 21.18 -4.76
C LYS A 110 13.96 22.64 -4.58
N ASN A 111 13.01 23.54 -4.35
CA ASN A 111 13.33 24.95 -4.09
C ASN A 111 13.94 25.16 -2.69
N ALA A 112 13.43 24.46 -1.67
CA ALA A 112 13.96 24.53 -0.32
C ALA A 112 15.38 23.94 -0.22
N SER A 113 15.66 22.88 -0.98
CA SER A 113 16.97 22.20 -1.01
C SER A 113 17.94 22.80 -2.03
N LYS A 114 17.60 23.93 -2.67
CA LYS A 114 18.50 24.58 -3.64
C LYS A 114 19.84 24.92 -2.98
N ASP A 115 20.92 24.57 -3.68
CA ASP A 115 22.32 24.76 -3.22
C ASP A 115 22.69 23.99 -1.92
N LEU A 116 21.87 23.05 -1.50
CA LEU A 116 22.19 22.07 -0.48
C LEU A 116 22.50 20.72 -1.14
N ASN A 117 23.49 20.01 -0.60
CA ASN A 117 23.85 18.67 -1.08
C ASN A 117 22.87 17.62 -0.53
N ILE A 118 21.63 17.62 -1.04
CA ILE A 118 20.55 16.76 -0.56
C ILE A 118 20.04 15.88 -1.69
N LYS A 119 20.04 14.57 -1.47
CA LYS A 119 19.46 13.58 -2.38
C LYS A 119 17.95 13.52 -2.22
N ILE A 120 17.20 13.69 -3.31
CA ILE A 120 15.73 13.66 -3.32
C ILE A 120 15.25 12.36 -3.95
N ILE A 121 14.59 11.53 -3.16
CA ILE A 121 13.98 10.27 -3.58
C ILE A 121 12.46 10.40 -3.49
N SER A 122 11.75 10.32 -4.61
CA SER A 122 10.27 10.37 -4.62
C SER A 122 9.67 8.99 -4.78
N VAL A 123 8.62 8.68 -4.01
CA VAL A 123 7.94 7.37 -4.01
C VAL A 123 6.52 7.50 -4.53
N LEU A 124 6.16 6.68 -5.52
CA LEU A 124 4.80 6.59 -6.03
C LEU A 124 4.04 5.43 -5.37
N HIS A 125 3.22 5.74 -4.38
CA HIS A 125 2.47 4.75 -3.60
C HIS A 125 1.23 4.17 -4.28
N ASN A 126 0.80 4.74 -5.39
CA ASN A 126 -0.37 4.26 -6.13
C ASN A 126 0.03 3.72 -7.50
N THR A 127 -0.87 2.92 -8.12
CA THR A 127 -0.74 2.61 -9.55
C THR A 127 -0.63 3.90 -10.35
N PRO A 128 0.23 3.96 -11.38
CA PRO A 128 0.40 5.18 -12.18
C PRO A 128 -0.89 5.72 -12.80
N SER A 129 -1.87 4.87 -13.10
CA SER A 129 -3.18 5.27 -13.60
C SER A 129 -4.21 5.59 -12.51
N PHE A 130 -3.77 5.76 -11.27
CA PHE A 130 -4.65 6.03 -10.13
C PHE A 130 -5.74 7.05 -10.44
N GLY A 131 -6.99 6.65 -10.19
CA GLY A 131 -8.16 7.50 -10.35
C GLY A 131 -8.59 7.77 -11.78
N LEU A 132 -7.91 7.23 -12.82
CA LEU A 132 -8.31 7.43 -14.21
C LEU A 132 -9.36 6.44 -14.67
N LYS A 133 -9.19 5.13 -14.40
CA LYS A 133 -10.05 4.07 -14.95
C LYS A 133 -11.47 4.07 -14.39
N PHE A 134 -11.68 4.50 -13.14
CA PHE A 134 -12.95 4.30 -12.42
C PHE A 134 -13.74 5.58 -12.17
N ARG A 135 -13.18 6.75 -12.47
CA ARG A 135 -13.81 8.05 -12.18
C ARG A 135 -14.69 8.61 -13.31
N TYR A 136 -14.61 8.04 -14.51
CA TYR A 136 -15.23 8.68 -15.67
C TYR A 136 -16.30 7.79 -16.32
N LYS A 137 -17.52 8.34 -16.45
CA LYS A 137 -18.59 7.72 -17.22
C LYS A 137 -18.18 7.55 -18.68
N HIS A 138 -18.68 6.52 -19.35
CA HIS A 138 -18.39 6.22 -20.76
C HIS A 138 -19.06 7.18 -21.76
N ASN A 139 -19.53 8.35 -21.33
CA ASN A 139 -20.09 9.41 -22.16
C ASN A 139 -18.99 10.40 -22.63
N ILE A 140 -19.35 11.28 -23.61
CA ILE A 140 -18.40 12.24 -24.21
C ILE A 140 -17.73 13.13 -23.16
N THR A 141 -18.51 13.65 -22.21
CA THR A 141 -17.99 14.51 -21.14
C THR A 141 -17.02 13.76 -20.20
N GLY A 142 -17.29 12.49 -19.95
CA GLY A 142 -16.39 11.61 -19.19
C GLY A 142 -15.07 11.36 -19.92
N LYS A 143 -15.13 11.09 -21.25
CA LYS A 143 -13.93 10.94 -22.09
C LYS A 143 -13.06 12.21 -22.08
N LEU A 144 -13.67 13.39 -22.23
CA LEU A 144 -12.94 14.67 -22.17
C LEU A 144 -12.25 14.89 -20.81
N LYS A 145 -12.97 14.61 -19.70
CA LYS A 145 -12.39 14.66 -18.35
C LYS A 145 -11.24 13.67 -18.17
N TYR A 146 -11.39 12.46 -18.71
CA TYR A 146 -10.32 11.44 -18.69
C TYR A 146 -9.04 11.95 -19.38
N TYR A 147 -9.14 12.46 -20.61
CA TYR A 147 -7.98 12.99 -21.33
C TYR A 147 -7.34 14.18 -20.62
N LYS A 148 -8.15 15.12 -20.10
CA LYS A 148 -7.65 16.26 -19.31
C LYS A 148 -6.85 15.80 -18.08
N ASN A 149 -7.31 14.76 -17.39
CA ASN A 149 -6.64 14.26 -16.21
C ASN A 149 -5.39 13.42 -16.53
N ILE A 150 -5.38 12.67 -17.64
CA ILE A 150 -4.15 12.05 -18.15
C ILE A 150 -3.07 13.11 -18.40
N LEU A 151 -3.40 14.21 -19.06
CA LEU A 151 -2.44 15.27 -19.33
C LEU A 151 -1.90 15.91 -18.04
N LYS A 152 -2.77 16.17 -17.06
CA LYS A 152 -2.36 16.67 -15.74
C LYS A 152 -1.42 15.69 -15.03
N LEU A 153 -1.75 14.41 -15.05
CA LEU A 153 -0.98 13.35 -14.42
C LEU A 153 0.38 13.18 -15.10
N ALA A 154 0.40 13.18 -16.44
CA ALA A 154 1.61 13.16 -17.25
C ALA A 154 2.53 14.35 -16.92
N TYR A 155 1.97 15.55 -16.83
CA TYR A 155 2.71 16.75 -16.43
C TYR A 155 3.30 16.57 -15.03
N SER A 156 2.48 16.15 -14.07
CA SER A 156 2.93 15.94 -12.71
C SER A 156 4.08 14.93 -12.63
N TYR A 157 3.94 13.75 -13.24
CA TYR A 157 4.98 12.73 -13.23
C TYR A 157 6.30 13.20 -13.85
N ARG A 158 6.24 13.91 -14.99
CA ARG A 158 7.46 14.49 -15.61
C ARG A 158 8.15 15.49 -14.68
N LYS A 159 7.36 16.35 -14.01
CA LYS A 159 7.93 17.36 -13.08
C LYS A 159 8.52 16.70 -11.84
N VAL A 160 7.84 15.70 -11.25
CA VAL A 160 8.40 14.96 -10.12
C VAL A 160 9.65 14.21 -10.53
N TYR A 161 9.62 13.47 -11.65
CA TYR A 161 10.77 12.73 -12.16
C TYR A 161 11.98 13.64 -12.44
N LYS A 162 11.75 14.82 -13.03
CA LYS A 162 12.81 15.81 -13.29
C LYS A 162 13.46 16.31 -11.99
N ASN A 163 12.65 16.59 -10.98
CA ASN A 163 13.06 17.23 -9.73
C ASN A 163 13.55 16.24 -8.66
N SER A 164 13.50 14.95 -8.92
CA SER A 164 14.02 13.91 -8.04
C SER A 164 15.33 13.34 -8.59
N ASP A 165 16.20 12.87 -7.72
CA ASP A 165 17.40 12.12 -8.09
C ASP A 165 17.06 10.66 -8.38
N LEU A 166 16.18 10.06 -7.56
CA LEU A 166 15.58 8.76 -7.80
C LEU A 166 14.06 8.81 -7.70
N TYR A 167 13.40 7.89 -8.40
CA TYR A 167 11.95 7.76 -8.40
C TYR A 167 11.57 6.30 -8.19
N ILE A 168 10.93 6.02 -7.05
CA ILE A 168 10.58 4.66 -6.64
C ILE A 168 9.20 4.28 -7.14
N LEU A 169 9.12 3.16 -7.83
CA LEU A 169 7.88 2.45 -8.13
C LEU A 169 7.82 1.18 -7.28
N LEU A 170 6.63 0.84 -6.79
CA LEU A 170 6.43 -0.26 -5.84
C LEU A 170 6.35 -1.64 -6.51
N SER A 171 6.15 -1.66 -7.83
CA SER A 171 5.84 -2.87 -8.58
C SER A 171 6.44 -2.79 -9.98
N GLU A 172 6.93 -3.90 -10.52
CA GLU A 172 7.54 -3.95 -11.85
C GLU A 172 6.55 -3.58 -12.96
N SER A 173 5.34 -4.08 -12.83
CA SER A 173 4.23 -3.76 -13.75
C SER A 173 3.90 -2.27 -13.85
N PHE A 174 4.30 -1.46 -12.86
CA PHE A 174 4.11 -0.02 -12.88
C PHE A 174 5.03 0.70 -13.86
N ILE A 175 6.15 0.10 -14.28
CA ILE A 175 7.11 0.73 -15.21
C ILE A 175 6.41 1.04 -16.54
N SER A 176 5.81 0.05 -17.17
CA SER A 176 5.14 0.21 -18.47
C SER A 176 3.96 1.18 -18.40
N GLU A 177 3.20 1.14 -17.31
CA GLU A 177 2.08 2.04 -17.09
C GLU A 177 2.56 3.49 -16.86
N PHE A 178 3.62 3.67 -16.06
CA PHE A 178 4.25 4.96 -15.82
C PHE A 178 4.83 5.57 -17.11
N GLU A 179 5.53 4.76 -17.90
CA GLU A 179 6.08 5.16 -19.20
C GLU A 179 4.96 5.63 -20.16
N LYS A 180 3.90 4.85 -20.27
CA LYS A 180 2.73 5.16 -21.11
C LYS A 180 2.05 6.48 -20.70
N ILE A 181 1.89 6.74 -19.40
CA ILE A 181 1.24 7.95 -18.90
C ILE A 181 2.18 9.15 -18.96
N SER A 182 3.39 9.01 -18.43
CA SER A 182 4.37 10.11 -18.38
C SER A 182 4.92 10.47 -19.74
N ARG A 183 4.94 9.53 -20.69
CA ARG A 183 5.60 9.63 -22.00
C ARG A 183 7.12 9.89 -21.90
N LEU A 184 7.73 9.48 -20.79
CA LEU A 184 9.17 9.49 -20.60
C LEU A 184 9.75 8.21 -21.20
N LYS A 185 10.75 8.31 -22.08
CA LYS A 185 11.42 7.16 -22.71
C LYS A 185 12.65 6.68 -21.95
N ASN A 186 13.25 7.55 -21.17
CA ASN A 186 14.47 7.24 -20.42
C ASN A 186 14.18 7.28 -18.93
N LEU A 187 14.05 6.08 -18.33
CA LEU A 187 13.64 5.88 -16.95
C LEU A 187 14.83 5.55 -16.02
N LYS A 188 16.05 6.07 -16.29
CA LYS A 188 17.29 5.78 -15.53
C LYS A 188 17.19 6.06 -14.03
N LYS A 189 16.31 6.98 -13.61
CA LYS A 189 16.10 7.32 -12.19
C LYS A 189 15.13 6.36 -11.48
N ILE A 190 14.42 5.49 -12.21
CA ILE A 190 13.49 4.55 -11.57
C ILE A 190 14.26 3.47 -10.83
N ARG A 191 13.78 3.16 -9.63
CA ARG A 191 14.14 1.98 -8.85
C ARG A 191 12.88 1.26 -8.41
N LEU A 192 12.95 -0.06 -8.33
CA LEU A 192 11.85 -0.91 -7.87
C LEU A 192 12.08 -1.31 -6.42
N ILE A 193 11.31 -0.71 -5.52
CA ILE A 193 11.32 -1.04 -4.10
C ILE A 193 9.87 -1.14 -3.64
N SER A 194 9.43 -2.37 -3.38
CA SER A 194 8.09 -2.66 -2.88
C SER A 194 7.91 -2.16 -1.44
N ASN A 195 6.67 -2.00 -1.00
CA ASN A 195 6.40 -1.79 0.42
C ASN A 195 6.83 -3.02 1.23
N PRO A 196 7.38 -2.83 2.42
CA PRO A 196 7.65 -3.93 3.35
C PRO A 196 6.34 -4.47 3.93
N ILE A 197 6.38 -5.69 4.46
CA ILE A 197 5.39 -6.19 5.40
C ILE A 197 5.47 -5.33 6.65
N THR A 198 4.32 -4.84 7.11
CA THR A 198 4.26 -3.87 8.21
C THR A 198 3.83 -4.48 9.54
N ILE A 199 3.34 -5.71 9.53
CA ILE A 199 2.97 -6.46 10.71
C ILE A 199 4.04 -7.53 10.99
N ALA A 200 4.77 -7.35 12.09
CA ALA A 200 5.78 -8.31 12.50
C ALA A 200 5.16 -9.67 12.87
N ASN A 201 5.84 -10.74 12.45
CA ASN A 201 5.48 -12.12 12.76
C ASN A 201 6.62 -12.90 13.45
N GLU A 202 7.53 -12.20 14.12
CA GLU A 202 8.74 -12.78 14.71
C GLU A 202 8.43 -13.94 15.66
N ASP A 203 7.35 -13.82 16.45
CA ASP A 203 6.90 -14.86 17.38
C ASP A 203 5.90 -15.85 16.76
N PHE A 204 5.59 -15.73 15.47
CA PHE A 204 4.60 -16.56 14.82
C PHE A 204 5.21 -17.84 14.26
N ILE A 205 4.88 -18.96 14.86
CA ILE A 205 5.24 -20.28 14.34
C ILE A 205 4.09 -20.77 13.45
N TYR A 206 4.35 -20.79 12.13
CA TYR A 206 3.36 -21.26 11.19
C TYR A 206 3.00 -22.73 11.44
N ASN A 207 1.71 -22.97 11.61
CA ASN A 207 1.14 -24.32 11.67
C ASN A 207 -0.23 -24.31 10.97
N PHE A 208 -0.33 -25.05 9.86
CA PHE A 208 -1.56 -25.12 9.08
C PHE A 208 -2.75 -25.65 9.89
N GLU A 209 -2.53 -26.59 10.80
CA GLU A 209 -3.61 -27.19 11.62
C GLU A 209 -4.25 -26.20 12.60
N ARG A 210 -3.62 -25.05 12.84
CA ARG A 210 -4.18 -23.94 13.63
C ARG A 210 -5.01 -22.98 12.80
N LYS A 211 -5.05 -23.15 11.46
CA LYS A 211 -5.88 -22.31 10.61
C LYS A 211 -7.35 -22.68 10.73
N GLU A 212 -8.17 -21.70 11.03
CA GLU A 212 -9.60 -21.82 11.17
C GLU A 212 -10.30 -21.77 9.80
N LYS A 213 -11.51 -22.30 9.71
CA LYS A 213 -12.39 -22.15 8.54
C LYS A 213 -12.95 -20.73 8.48
N GLN A 214 -12.03 -19.77 8.40
CA GLN A 214 -12.32 -18.35 8.43
C GLN A 214 -11.82 -17.69 7.14
N ILE A 215 -12.71 -16.93 6.52
CA ILE A 215 -12.46 -16.01 5.42
C ILE A 215 -12.39 -14.61 6.01
N ILE A 216 -11.42 -13.80 5.60
CA ILE A 216 -11.33 -12.42 6.07
C ILE A 216 -11.28 -11.42 4.91
N PHE A 217 -11.79 -10.24 5.19
CA PHE A 217 -11.46 -8.99 4.51
C PHE A 217 -10.80 -8.06 5.53
N VAL A 218 -9.73 -7.38 5.13
CA VAL A 218 -9.06 -6.39 5.98
C VAL A 218 -8.91 -5.09 5.20
N GLY A 219 -9.41 -3.99 5.73
CA GLY A 219 -9.25 -2.68 5.12
C GLY A 219 -10.37 -1.69 5.40
N ARG A 220 -10.23 -0.49 4.85
CA ARG A 220 -11.24 0.56 4.96
C ARG A 220 -12.52 0.17 4.22
N LEU A 221 -13.67 0.35 4.86
CA LEU A 221 -14.97 0.04 4.27
C LEU A 221 -15.43 1.20 3.38
N GLU A 222 -14.96 1.19 2.12
CA GLU A 222 -15.23 2.24 1.14
C GLU A 222 -15.65 1.65 -0.22
N TYR A 223 -16.84 2.03 -0.68
CA TYR A 223 -17.43 1.53 -1.92
C TYR A 223 -16.61 1.88 -3.16
N THR A 224 -16.11 3.10 -3.23
CA THR A 224 -15.45 3.62 -4.44
C THR A 224 -14.15 2.91 -4.78
N GLN A 225 -13.54 2.23 -3.81
CA GLN A 225 -12.28 1.52 -3.98
C GLN A 225 -12.40 0.03 -3.64
N LYS A 226 -12.79 -0.30 -2.42
CA LYS A 226 -12.68 -1.66 -1.87
C LYS A 226 -13.76 -2.62 -2.31
N ARG A 227 -14.95 -2.13 -2.67
CA ARG A 227 -16.04 -2.91 -3.28
C ARG A 227 -16.45 -4.15 -2.49
N ILE A 228 -16.55 -4.01 -1.15
CA ILE A 228 -16.80 -5.13 -0.23
C ILE A 228 -18.15 -5.81 -0.49
N GLU A 229 -19.12 -5.12 -1.08
CA GLU A 229 -20.40 -5.70 -1.51
C GLU A 229 -20.25 -6.88 -2.47
N ARG A 230 -19.15 -6.92 -3.25
CA ARG A 230 -18.83 -8.07 -4.11
C ARG A 230 -18.52 -9.31 -3.28
N ILE A 231 -17.76 -9.14 -2.18
CA ILE A 231 -17.46 -10.23 -1.24
C ILE A 231 -18.73 -10.76 -0.59
N LEU A 232 -19.61 -9.86 -0.13
CA LEU A 232 -20.90 -10.24 0.45
C LEU A 232 -21.77 -10.99 -0.57
N ASN A 233 -21.81 -10.55 -1.82
CA ASN A 233 -22.58 -11.23 -2.87
C ASN A 233 -22.02 -12.64 -3.15
N VAL A 234 -20.71 -12.78 -3.29
CA VAL A 234 -20.05 -14.08 -3.49
C VAL A 234 -20.34 -15.02 -2.30
N TRP A 235 -20.14 -14.54 -1.07
CA TRP A 235 -20.39 -15.35 0.12
C TRP A 235 -21.86 -15.75 0.25
N GLY A 236 -22.79 -14.81 0.03
CA GLY A 236 -24.22 -15.05 0.09
C GLY A 236 -24.71 -16.15 -0.85
N LYS A 237 -24.05 -16.37 -1.99
CA LYS A 237 -24.39 -17.44 -2.95
C LYS A 237 -24.02 -18.84 -2.46
N ILE A 238 -22.98 -18.95 -1.64
CA ILE A 238 -22.38 -20.25 -1.31
C ILE A 238 -22.45 -20.62 0.17
N GLN A 239 -22.81 -19.69 1.04
CA GLN A 239 -22.83 -19.88 2.49
C GLN A 239 -23.60 -21.13 2.95
N SER A 240 -24.68 -21.49 2.25
CA SER A 240 -25.48 -22.68 2.56
C SER A 240 -24.74 -24.02 2.32
N GLU A 241 -23.76 -24.01 1.41
CA GLU A 241 -22.92 -25.17 1.11
C GLU A 241 -21.74 -25.29 2.10
N TYR A 242 -21.33 -24.17 2.75
CA TYR A 242 -20.15 -24.07 3.61
C TYR A 242 -20.50 -23.51 5.00
N LYS A 243 -21.46 -24.15 5.67
CA LYS A 243 -22.03 -23.70 6.96
C LYS A 243 -21.03 -23.63 8.11
N ASP A 244 -19.93 -24.33 8.01
CA ASP A 244 -18.84 -24.38 8.99
C ASP A 244 -17.75 -23.30 8.73
N TRP A 245 -17.94 -22.46 7.73
CA TRP A 245 -17.09 -21.32 7.42
C TRP A 245 -17.72 -20.00 7.88
N GLU A 246 -16.87 -19.04 8.22
CA GLU A 246 -17.27 -17.70 8.63
C GLU A 246 -16.52 -16.63 7.80
N LEU A 247 -17.24 -15.57 7.41
CA LEU A 247 -16.66 -14.38 6.81
C LEU A 247 -16.50 -13.28 7.87
N THR A 248 -15.30 -12.83 8.15
CA THR A 248 -15.01 -11.72 9.07
C THR A 248 -14.54 -10.50 8.32
N ILE A 249 -15.22 -9.37 8.51
CA ILE A 249 -14.89 -8.07 7.93
C ILE A 249 -14.15 -7.24 9.00
N VAL A 250 -12.84 -7.09 8.83
CA VAL A 250 -11.96 -6.33 9.72
C VAL A 250 -11.72 -4.96 9.13
N GLY A 251 -12.20 -3.93 9.80
CA GLY A 251 -12.07 -2.54 9.35
C GLY A 251 -13.31 -1.71 9.60
N ASP A 252 -13.18 -0.42 9.33
CA ASP A 252 -14.25 0.55 9.45
C ASP A 252 -14.24 1.51 8.24
N GLY A 253 -15.30 2.29 8.09
CA GLY A 253 -15.39 3.25 7.00
C GLY A 253 -16.81 3.73 6.73
N PRO A 254 -16.97 4.68 5.80
CA PRO A 254 -18.26 5.34 5.56
C PRO A 254 -19.37 4.40 5.08
N ASP A 255 -19.03 3.21 4.56
CA ASP A 255 -20.02 2.28 4.01
C ASP A 255 -20.48 1.18 4.99
N ILE A 256 -20.07 1.22 6.26
CA ILE A 256 -20.39 0.16 7.25
C ILE A 256 -21.89 -0.12 7.35
N LEU A 257 -22.71 0.93 7.45
CA LEU A 257 -24.17 0.77 7.57
C LEU A 257 -24.78 0.18 6.28
N ARG A 258 -24.29 0.63 5.12
CA ARG A 258 -24.73 0.11 3.82
C ARG A 258 -24.41 -1.39 3.67
N LEU A 259 -23.22 -1.81 4.11
CA LEU A 259 -22.79 -3.21 4.03
C LEU A 259 -23.62 -4.10 4.98
N LYS A 260 -23.92 -3.64 6.21
CA LYS A 260 -24.80 -4.34 7.15
C LYS A 260 -26.20 -4.50 6.56
N ASN A 261 -26.77 -3.43 5.98
CA ASN A 261 -28.08 -3.49 5.33
C ASN A 261 -28.10 -4.49 4.15
N ILE A 262 -27.02 -4.59 3.36
CA ILE A 262 -26.89 -5.60 2.31
C ILE A 262 -26.94 -7.01 2.91
N THR A 263 -26.23 -7.23 4.02
CA THR A 263 -26.18 -8.52 4.71
C THR A 263 -27.56 -8.93 5.21
N GLU A 264 -28.28 -8.02 5.83
CA GLU A 264 -29.65 -8.25 6.33
C GLU A 264 -30.64 -8.48 5.19
N ASN A 265 -30.72 -7.58 4.21
CA ASN A 265 -31.68 -7.66 3.11
C ASN A 265 -31.52 -8.92 2.24
N LYS A 266 -30.29 -9.45 2.14
CA LYS A 266 -29.98 -10.68 1.39
C LYS A 266 -29.94 -11.92 2.26
N ASN A 267 -30.25 -11.81 3.56
CA ASN A 267 -30.18 -12.90 4.54
C ASN A 267 -28.82 -13.63 4.48
N ILE A 268 -27.72 -12.85 4.39
CA ILE A 268 -26.37 -13.41 4.38
C ILE A 268 -25.97 -13.71 5.82
N GLN A 269 -25.78 -14.99 6.11
CA GLN A 269 -25.42 -15.48 7.44
C GLN A 269 -23.92 -15.73 7.58
N SER A 270 -23.47 -16.02 8.80
CA SER A 270 -22.05 -16.27 9.10
C SER A 270 -21.11 -15.16 8.64
N VAL A 271 -21.54 -13.89 8.82
CA VAL A 271 -20.76 -12.70 8.58
C VAL A 271 -20.59 -11.90 9.86
N LYS A 272 -19.35 -11.58 10.22
CA LYS A 272 -19.01 -10.72 11.36
C LYS A 272 -18.37 -9.43 10.92
N PHE A 273 -18.86 -8.28 11.39
CA PHE A 273 -18.23 -6.97 11.27
C PHE A 273 -17.60 -6.62 12.61
N VAL A 274 -16.27 -6.62 12.68
CA VAL A 274 -15.53 -6.46 13.95
C VAL A 274 -15.01 -5.05 14.18
N GLY A 275 -15.25 -4.14 13.22
CA GLY A 275 -14.75 -2.77 13.30
C GLY A 275 -13.24 -2.67 12.99
N PHE A 276 -12.68 -1.49 13.27
CA PHE A 276 -11.25 -1.26 13.12
C PHE A 276 -10.48 -1.94 14.26
N GLN A 277 -9.62 -2.88 13.91
CA GLN A 277 -8.75 -3.60 14.84
C GLN A 277 -7.39 -3.88 14.22
N ASN A 278 -6.40 -4.21 15.06
CA ASN A 278 -5.13 -4.75 14.59
C ASN A 278 -5.40 -6.12 13.93
N PRO A 279 -5.08 -6.30 12.64
CA PRO A 279 -5.44 -7.52 11.94
C PRO A 279 -4.54 -8.72 12.24
N LYS A 280 -3.48 -8.58 13.04
CA LYS A 280 -2.51 -9.65 13.33
C LYS A 280 -3.19 -10.92 13.80
N SER A 281 -4.04 -10.84 14.83
CA SER A 281 -4.74 -12.00 15.40
C SER A 281 -5.70 -12.69 14.41
N PHE A 282 -6.25 -11.94 13.44
CA PHE A 282 -7.06 -12.50 12.37
C PHE A 282 -6.18 -13.20 11.33
N TYR A 283 -5.02 -12.63 10.94
CA TYR A 283 -4.08 -13.29 10.03
C TYR A 283 -3.53 -14.59 10.61
N GLU A 284 -3.29 -14.65 11.91
CA GLU A 284 -2.79 -15.88 12.56
C GLU A 284 -3.76 -17.04 12.39
N LYS A 285 -5.06 -16.80 12.41
CA LYS A 285 -6.13 -17.81 12.41
C LYS A 285 -6.74 -18.05 11.03
N ALA A 286 -6.99 -17.00 10.27
CA ALA A 286 -7.73 -17.10 9.01
C ALA A 286 -7.03 -17.99 7.97
N SER A 287 -7.83 -18.64 7.13
CA SER A 287 -7.36 -19.45 6.00
C SER A 287 -7.28 -18.64 4.70
N ILE A 288 -8.23 -17.73 4.46
CA ILE A 288 -8.41 -17.07 3.16
C ILE A 288 -8.64 -15.57 3.36
N LEU A 289 -7.94 -14.74 2.57
CA LEU A 289 -8.19 -13.31 2.44
C LEU A 289 -8.92 -13.03 1.11
N LEU A 290 -9.99 -12.25 1.13
CA LEU A 290 -10.66 -11.78 -0.08
C LEU A 290 -10.40 -10.28 -0.28
N LEU A 291 -10.06 -9.88 -1.52
CA LEU A 291 -9.89 -8.48 -1.90
C LEU A 291 -10.48 -8.21 -3.29
N THR A 292 -11.55 -7.39 -3.33
CA THR A 292 -12.30 -7.11 -4.57
C THR A 292 -12.18 -5.66 -5.04
N SER A 293 -11.09 -5.00 -4.65
CA SER A 293 -10.83 -3.58 -4.94
C SER A 293 -10.80 -3.29 -6.44
N ASP A 294 -11.36 -2.16 -6.84
CA ASP A 294 -11.29 -1.67 -8.22
C ASP A 294 -9.90 -1.13 -8.59
N TYR A 295 -9.14 -0.65 -7.61
CA TYR A 295 -7.75 -0.19 -7.78
C TYR A 295 -6.99 -0.25 -6.46
N GLU A 296 -5.70 -0.52 -6.54
CA GLU A 296 -4.74 -0.48 -5.43
C GLU A 296 -3.40 0.07 -5.94
N GLY A 297 -2.60 0.57 -5.01
CA GLY A 297 -1.19 0.78 -5.26
C GLY A 297 -0.42 -0.51 -5.04
N PHE A 298 -0.02 -0.74 -3.82
CA PHE A 298 0.60 -1.97 -3.36
C PHE A 298 -0.10 -2.38 -2.06
N PRO A 299 -1.13 -3.25 -2.14
CA PRO A 299 -2.00 -3.55 -1.00
C PRO A 299 -1.25 -4.34 0.08
N LEU A 300 -0.94 -3.68 1.19
CA LEU A 300 -0.23 -4.25 2.34
C LEU A 300 -0.94 -5.50 2.87
N THR A 301 -2.27 -5.49 2.91
CA THR A 301 -3.08 -6.59 3.44
C THR A 301 -2.83 -7.92 2.73
N ILE A 302 -2.41 -7.91 1.46
CA ILE A 302 -2.04 -9.13 0.74
C ILE A 302 -0.72 -9.66 1.27
N THR A 303 0.33 -8.85 1.28
CA THR A 303 1.67 -9.30 1.72
C THR A 303 1.70 -9.63 3.20
N GLU A 304 0.97 -8.86 4.02
CA GLU A 304 0.78 -9.14 5.45
C GLU A 304 0.08 -10.49 5.66
N SER A 305 -1.07 -10.70 5.04
CA SER A 305 -1.81 -11.97 5.18
C SER A 305 -1.01 -13.18 4.72
N MET A 306 -0.32 -13.08 3.57
CA MET A 306 0.57 -14.12 3.06
C MET A 306 1.68 -14.48 4.05
N ASN A 307 2.21 -13.50 4.79
CA ASN A 307 3.26 -13.70 5.79
C ASN A 307 2.78 -14.51 7.02
N PHE A 308 1.49 -14.70 7.15
CA PHE A 308 0.87 -15.61 8.12
C PHE A 308 0.32 -16.87 7.48
N GLY A 309 0.57 -17.11 6.20
CA GLY A 309 0.04 -18.26 5.46
C GLY A 309 -1.46 -18.16 5.14
N VAL A 310 -2.03 -16.95 5.13
CA VAL A 310 -3.41 -16.73 4.67
C VAL A 310 -3.40 -16.62 3.14
N ILE A 311 -4.28 -17.35 2.48
CA ILE A 311 -4.31 -17.46 1.02
C ILE A 311 -5.11 -16.30 0.43
N PRO A 312 -4.52 -15.39 -0.37
CA PRO A 312 -5.26 -14.31 -1.00
C PRO A 312 -6.04 -14.80 -2.23
N ILE A 313 -7.31 -14.41 -2.33
CA ILE A 313 -8.10 -14.41 -3.57
C ILE A 313 -8.42 -12.96 -3.88
N VAL A 314 -7.94 -12.47 -5.01
CA VAL A 314 -8.06 -11.05 -5.35
C VAL A 314 -8.68 -10.82 -6.72
N TYR A 315 -9.39 -9.70 -6.87
CA TYR A 315 -9.79 -9.21 -8.17
C TYR A 315 -8.61 -8.50 -8.84
N GLY A 316 -8.18 -9.01 -9.98
CA GLY A 316 -6.99 -8.56 -10.72
C GLY A 316 -7.17 -7.27 -11.51
N SER A 317 -7.87 -6.28 -10.96
CA SER A 317 -8.13 -4.97 -11.57
C SER A 317 -6.91 -4.04 -11.61
N TYR A 318 -5.88 -4.35 -10.85
CA TYR A 318 -4.62 -3.59 -10.71
C TYR A 318 -3.41 -4.50 -10.93
N SER A 319 -2.40 -3.95 -11.58
CA SER A 319 -1.25 -4.72 -12.05
C SER A 319 -0.36 -5.26 -10.94
N ALA A 320 -0.25 -4.56 -9.79
CA ALA A 320 0.55 -5.03 -8.66
C ALA A 320 0.09 -6.39 -8.08
N ALA A 321 -1.20 -6.77 -8.27
CA ALA A 321 -1.67 -8.09 -7.84
C ALA A 321 -0.83 -9.22 -8.44
N TYR A 322 -0.47 -9.08 -9.73
CA TYR A 322 0.29 -10.09 -10.49
C TYR A 322 1.78 -10.10 -10.15
N ASP A 323 2.29 -9.03 -9.54
CA ASP A 323 3.67 -8.97 -9.05
C ASP A 323 3.78 -9.50 -7.61
N ILE A 324 2.67 -9.44 -6.83
CA ILE A 324 2.63 -9.91 -5.44
C ILE A 324 2.28 -11.39 -5.37
N ILE A 325 1.32 -11.85 -6.16
CA ILE A 325 0.74 -13.19 -6.09
C ILE A 325 1.20 -14.01 -7.29
N SER A 326 1.81 -15.16 -7.04
CA SER A 326 2.01 -16.19 -8.06
C SER A 326 0.66 -16.92 -8.25
N ASP A 327 -0.08 -16.51 -9.32
CA ASP A 327 -1.45 -16.99 -9.57
C ASP A 327 -1.53 -18.51 -9.65
N ASN A 328 -2.53 -19.10 -8.99
CA ASN A 328 -2.72 -20.53 -8.82
C ASN A 328 -1.58 -21.26 -8.10
N TYR A 329 -0.73 -20.54 -7.36
CA TYR A 329 0.37 -21.11 -6.57
C TYR A 329 0.38 -20.56 -5.13
N SER A 330 0.57 -19.25 -4.95
CA SER A 330 0.57 -18.59 -3.63
C SER A 330 -0.72 -17.83 -3.31
N GLY A 331 -1.66 -17.84 -4.23
CA GLY A 331 -2.98 -17.23 -4.16
C GLY A 331 -3.69 -17.33 -5.50
N MET A 332 -4.85 -16.70 -5.61
CA MET A 332 -5.64 -16.74 -6.84
C MET A 332 -6.04 -15.35 -7.28
N ILE A 333 -5.94 -15.09 -8.60
CA ILE A 333 -6.32 -13.84 -9.21
C ILE A 333 -7.52 -14.07 -10.13
N SER A 334 -8.67 -13.45 -9.78
CA SER A 334 -9.81 -13.40 -10.69
C SER A 334 -9.58 -12.27 -11.70
N LYS A 335 -9.36 -12.64 -12.95
CA LYS A 335 -9.02 -11.67 -14.01
C LYS A 335 -10.26 -10.86 -14.41
N PRO A 336 -10.10 -9.56 -14.75
CA PRO A 336 -11.20 -8.76 -15.28
C PRO A 336 -11.78 -9.38 -16.56
N ASN A 337 -13.11 -9.56 -16.56
CA ASN A 337 -13.87 -9.97 -17.74
C ASN A 337 -15.04 -8.99 -17.93
N ASN A 338 -14.83 -7.94 -18.70
CA ASN A 338 -15.76 -6.80 -18.81
C ASN A 338 -16.16 -6.18 -17.45
N GLY A 339 -15.30 -6.33 -16.43
CA GLY A 339 -15.53 -5.93 -15.04
C GLY A 339 -15.19 -7.05 -14.08
N PHE A 340 -15.81 -7.01 -12.89
CA PHE A 340 -15.66 -8.07 -11.89
C PHE A 340 -16.44 -9.32 -12.33
N ASP A 341 -15.72 -10.43 -12.49
CA ASP A 341 -16.30 -11.72 -12.79
C ASP A 341 -16.65 -12.43 -11.47
N GLU A 342 -17.92 -12.32 -11.07
CA GLU A 342 -18.42 -12.89 -9.81
C GLU A 342 -18.41 -14.43 -9.84
N GLU A 343 -18.63 -15.03 -11.00
CA GLU A 343 -18.65 -16.49 -11.14
C GLU A 343 -17.24 -17.07 -11.02
N ASP A 344 -16.25 -16.53 -11.74
CA ASP A 344 -14.85 -16.94 -11.63
C ASP A 344 -14.34 -16.76 -10.21
N PHE A 345 -14.66 -15.63 -9.56
CA PHE A 345 -14.26 -15.37 -8.18
C PHE A 345 -14.89 -16.37 -7.20
N THR A 346 -16.18 -16.69 -7.38
CA THR A 346 -16.90 -17.69 -6.60
C THR A 346 -16.29 -19.09 -6.76
N ASN A 347 -15.96 -19.49 -7.99
CA ASN A 347 -15.38 -20.80 -8.28
C ASN A 347 -13.98 -20.96 -7.65
N LYS A 348 -13.16 -19.90 -7.68
CA LYS A 348 -11.86 -19.88 -6.98
C LYS A 348 -12.03 -20.03 -5.47
N LEU A 349 -13.00 -19.35 -4.88
CA LEU A 349 -13.29 -19.51 -3.47
C LEU A 349 -13.76 -20.92 -3.14
N LYS A 350 -14.72 -21.47 -3.88
CA LYS A 350 -15.19 -22.87 -3.68
C LYS A 350 -14.06 -23.90 -3.77
N MET A 351 -13.12 -23.71 -4.68
CA MET A 351 -11.97 -24.62 -4.83
C MET A 351 -11.15 -24.70 -3.53
N LEU A 352 -10.92 -23.57 -2.86
CA LEU A 352 -10.18 -23.58 -1.60
C LEU A 352 -11.05 -24.04 -0.42
N LEU A 353 -12.33 -23.69 -0.38
CA LEU A 353 -13.23 -24.13 0.71
C LEU A 353 -13.38 -25.66 0.74
N SER A 354 -13.46 -26.30 -0.41
CA SER A 354 -13.71 -27.75 -0.53
C SER A 354 -12.45 -28.64 -0.37
N SER A 355 -11.24 -28.10 -0.47
CA SER A 355 -10.01 -28.91 -0.46
C SER A 355 -9.00 -28.49 0.61
N VAL A 356 -8.85 -29.28 1.66
CA VAL A 356 -7.84 -29.08 2.70
C VAL A 356 -6.42 -29.14 2.12
N THR A 357 -6.16 -30.12 1.25
CA THR A 357 -4.83 -30.28 0.61
C THR A 357 -4.43 -29.05 -0.16
N LYS A 358 -5.33 -28.53 -1.03
CA LYS A 358 -5.04 -27.30 -1.76
C LYS A 358 -4.79 -26.11 -0.81
N ARG A 359 -5.60 -25.95 0.24
CA ARG A 359 -5.35 -24.90 1.21
C ARG A 359 -3.98 -25.04 1.88
N LYS A 360 -3.56 -26.23 2.23
CA LYS A 360 -2.25 -26.47 2.84
C LYS A 360 -1.11 -26.06 1.90
N ASP A 361 -1.17 -26.48 0.65
CA ASP A 361 -0.16 -26.13 -0.37
C ASP A 361 -0.11 -24.63 -0.65
N PHE A 362 -1.26 -24.01 -0.92
CA PHE A 362 -1.34 -22.58 -1.18
C PHE A 362 -0.89 -21.74 0.02
N SER A 363 -1.25 -22.16 1.25
CA SER A 363 -0.87 -21.47 2.48
C SER A 363 0.65 -21.46 2.67
N LEU A 364 1.31 -22.59 2.46
CA LEU A 364 2.76 -22.69 2.54
C LEU A 364 3.45 -21.86 1.44
N ASN A 365 2.92 -21.91 0.22
CA ASN A 365 3.41 -21.14 -0.91
C ASN A 365 3.24 -19.63 -0.68
N ALA A 366 2.09 -19.20 -0.13
CA ALA A 366 1.85 -17.81 0.25
C ALA A 366 2.88 -17.31 1.26
N LEU A 367 3.12 -18.10 2.32
CA LEU A 367 4.14 -17.79 3.32
C LEU A 367 5.54 -17.65 2.68
N ASN A 368 5.94 -18.56 1.81
CA ASN A 368 7.24 -18.52 1.14
C ASN A 368 7.38 -17.31 0.21
N ASP A 369 6.36 -17.03 -0.62
CA ASP A 369 6.36 -15.89 -1.54
C ASP A 369 6.40 -14.54 -0.81
N SER A 370 5.81 -14.47 0.38
CA SER A 370 5.80 -13.23 1.18
C SER A 370 7.19 -12.80 1.66
N ARG A 371 8.15 -13.74 1.78
CA ARG A 371 9.50 -13.47 2.32
C ARG A 371 10.24 -12.37 1.57
N ARG A 372 10.01 -12.21 0.28
CA ARG A 372 10.61 -11.14 -0.54
C ARG A 372 10.18 -9.73 -0.12
N PHE A 373 9.12 -9.61 0.68
CA PHE A 373 8.59 -8.36 1.22
C PHE A 373 8.91 -8.16 2.70
N LEU A 374 9.70 -9.03 3.32
CA LEU A 374 10.17 -8.84 4.69
C LEU A 374 10.93 -7.51 4.82
N LEU A 375 10.77 -6.86 5.96
CA LEU A 375 11.32 -5.54 6.20
C LEU A 375 12.84 -5.47 5.95
N ASN A 376 13.60 -6.48 6.38
CA ASN A 376 15.05 -6.52 6.14
C ASN A 376 15.40 -6.60 4.65
N ASN A 377 14.68 -7.43 3.86
CA ASN A 377 14.91 -7.53 2.42
C ASN A 377 14.57 -6.23 1.66
N ILE A 378 13.58 -5.51 2.15
CA ILE A 378 13.21 -4.19 1.58
C ILE A 378 14.21 -3.12 2.03
N TYR A 379 14.64 -3.15 3.30
CA TYR A 379 15.67 -2.25 3.82
C TYR A 379 16.98 -2.34 3.03
N GLU A 380 17.49 -3.54 2.74
CA GLU A 380 18.69 -3.74 1.91
C GLU A 380 18.60 -3.08 0.51
N LYS A 381 17.38 -2.99 -0.06
CA LYS A 381 17.18 -2.28 -1.33
C LYS A 381 17.24 -0.76 -1.15
N TRP A 382 16.74 -0.27 -0.02
CA TRP A 382 16.84 1.14 0.34
C TRP A 382 18.28 1.55 0.62
N GLU A 383 19.01 0.77 1.42
CA GLU A 383 20.41 1.02 1.78
C GLU A 383 21.30 1.19 0.54
N LYS A 384 21.09 0.37 -0.49
CA LYS A 384 21.85 0.46 -1.75
C LYS A 384 21.63 1.76 -2.54
N ILE A 385 20.65 2.53 -2.18
CA ILE A 385 20.29 3.76 -2.89
C ILE A 385 20.33 5.00 -2.00
N LEU A 386 20.66 4.89 -0.71
CA LEU A 386 20.95 6.02 0.16
C LEU A 386 22.39 6.52 -0.10
#